data_d217af3ad1e73a37d460d9b3e58ed0bb
#
_entry.id   d217af3ad1e73a37d460d9b3e58ed0bb
#
_cell.length_a   1.000
_cell.length_b   1.000
_cell.length_c   1.000
_cell.angle_alpha   90.00
_cell.angle_beta   90.00
_cell.angle_gamma   90.00
#
_symmetry.space_group_name_H-M   'P 1'
#
loop_
_entity.id
_entity.type
_entity.pdbx_description
1 polymer ?
#
loop_
_entity_poly.entity_id
_entity_poly.type
_entity_poly.pdbx_seq_one_letter_code
_entity_poly.pdbx_strand_id
1 'polypeptide(L)'
;MRKTIVGLALALAAGLVQAQETTLRMVSAFAENTQYVKNLMPMIQKLNAEGKGSLQINFIGGPKAMPPFEVGNAVRTGVVDTAMTTGAFYTNIMPEADALKLTQVPHGALRKNGGHELINKIWNEKANMQYLGRVIDYTPFHLYLTKKIDKPDLTGLKLRITPVYREFFQALGATVMQTPPGEVYTALERGVVDGYGWPINGIFDFNWHEKTKFRVDPGFYSAEVSLVMNLDKWKGLNAKQRGLLTKHVIVLENANDSWKKVNQDDIRKQKEAGIQVITFGKQYYDKAYEVAWASAIKASPTYGPQMRKLFSK
;
A
#
# COMPACT_ATOMS: atom_id res chain seq x y z
N MET A 1 70.79 -38.12 -26.55
CA MET A 1 70.28 -37.12 -25.62
C MET A 1 68.96 -36.57 -26.16
N ARG A 2 67.83 -37.06 -25.69
CA ARG A 2 66.46 -36.61 -26.10
C ARG A 2 65.94 -35.71 -25.00
N LYS A 3 65.68 -34.42 -25.32
CA LYS A 3 65.03 -33.48 -24.40
C LYS A 3 63.51 -33.56 -24.64
N THR A 4 62.81 -34.08 -23.64
CA THR A 4 61.32 -34.10 -23.63
C THR A 4 60.83 -32.77 -23.07
N ILE A 5 60.11 -31.99 -23.92
CA ILE A 5 59.42 -30.78 -23.52
C ILE A 5 58.01 -31.19 -23.03
N VAL A 6 57.77 -31.06 -21.73
CA VAL A 6 56.41 -31.24 -21.15
C VAL A 6 55.72 -29.90 -21.28
N GLY A 7 54.77 -29.81 -22.19
CA GLY A 7 53.87 -28.65 -22.30
C GLY A 7 52.77 -28.69 -21.24
N LEU A 8 52.81 -27.72 -20.33
CA LEU A 8 51.81 -27.54 -19.29
C LEU A 8 50.59 -26.78 -19.92
N ALA A 9 49.59 -27.52 -20.31
CA ALA A 9 48.29 -26.93 -20.72
C ALA A 9 47.52 -26.50 -19.48
N LEU A 10 47.62 -25.21 -19.06
CA LEU A 10 46.66 -24.61 -18.12
C LEU A 10 45.33 -24.46 -18.82
N ALA A 11 44.42 -25.39 -18.59
CA ALA A 11 43.01 -25.24 -18.91
C ALA A 11 42.43 -24.14 -17.95
N LEU A 12 42.19 -22.94 -18.49
CA LEU A 12 41.35 -21.94 -17.86
C LEU A 12 39.90 -22.48 -17.81
N ALA A 13 39.59 -23.17 -16.74
CA ALA A 13 38.20 -23.40 -16.37
C ALA A 13 37.62 -22.06 -15.87
N ALA A 14 37.23 -21.19 -16.81
CA ALA A 14 36.35 -20.10 -16.50
C ALA A 14 35.01 -20.70 -16.07
N GLY A 15 34.90 -21.02 -14.79
CA GLY A 15 33.63 -21.42 -14.18
C GLY A 15 32.65 -20.29 -14.42
N LEU A 16 31.69 -20.53 -15.33
CA LEU A 16 30.46 -19.74 -15.42
C LEU A 16 29.80 -19.87 -14.04
N VAL A 17 30.05 -18.90 -13.16
CA VAL A 17 29.25 -18.72 -11.95
C VAL A 17 27.86 -18.36 -12.46
N GLN A 18 27.09 -19.39 -12.72
CA GLN A 18 25.67 -19.25 -13.01
C GLN A 18 25.06 -18.66 -11.73
N ALA A 19 24.80 -17.36 -11.75
CA ALA A 19 24.19 -16.68 -10.63
C ALA A 19 22.89 -17.45 -10.29
N GLN A 20 22.85 -18.09 -9.14
CA GLN A 20 21.70 -18.87 -8.66
C GLN A 20 20.47 -18.00 -8.72
N GLU A 21 19.38 -18.52 -9.30
CA GLU A 21 18.11 -17.86 -9.37
C GLU A 21 17.65 -17.47 -7.95
N THR A 22 17.33 -16.21 -7.75
CA THR A 22 16.79 -15.69 -6.49
C THR A 22 15.28 -15.75 -6.54
N THR A 23 14.67 -16.46 -5.59
CA THR A 23 13.20 -16.47 -5.43
C THR A 23 12.81 -15.64 -4.21
N LEU A 24 12.05 -14.58 -4.43
CA LEU A 24 11.53 -13.70 -3.38
C LEU A 24 10.19 -14.22 -2.86
N ARG A 25 10.09 -14.43 -1.56
CA ARG A 25 8.84 -14.80 -0.88
C ARG A 25 8.00 -13.55 -0.69
N MET A 26 6.80 -13.53 -1.26
CA MET A 26 5.88 -12.39 -1.24
C MET A 26 4.55 -12.74 -0.56
N VAL A 27 4.08 -11.85 0.31
CA VAL A 27 2.72 -11.90 0.89
C VAL A 27 1.97 -10.61 0.56
N SER A 28 0.64 -10.66 0.70
CA SER A 28 -0.21 -9.49 0.61
C SER A 28 -0.97 -9.26 1.92
N ALA A 29 -1.05 -8.02 2.35
CA ALA A 29 -1.95 -7.61 3.43
C ALA A 29 -3.44 -7.60 3.01
N PHE A 30 -3.72 -7.80 1.72
CA PHE A 30 -5.06 -7.80 1.14
C PHE A 30 -5.39 -9.19 0.59
N ALA A 31 -6.68 -9.56 0.64
CA ALA A 31 -7.16 -10.86 0.17
C ALA A 31 -7.03 -10.97 -1.36
N GLU A 32 -6.82 -12.19 -1.84
CA GLU A 32 -6.54 -12.51 -3.24
C GLU A 32 -7.68 -12.13 -4.18
N ASN A 33 -8.92 -12.11 -3.67
CA ASN A 33 -10.09 -11.69 -4.44
C ASN A 33 -10.22 -10.17 -4.63
N THR A 34 -9.41 -9.36 -3.92
CA THR A 34 -9.45 -7.90 -4.03
C THR A 34 -8.89 -7.39 -5.36
N GLN A 35 -9.40 -6.25 -5.83
CA GLN A 35 -8.88 -5.59 -7.03
C GLN A 35 -7.38 -5.26 -6.92
N TYR A 36 -6.89 -5.01 -5.70
CA TYR A 36 -5.47 -4.71 -5.46
C TYR A 36 -4.57 -5.90 -5.84
N VAL A 37 -4.90 -7.11 -5.35
CA VAL A 37 -4.14 -8.32 -5.68
C VAL A 37 -4.33 -8.71 -7.14
N LYS A 38 -5.56 -8.64 -7.66
CA LYS A 38 -5.84 -8.92 -9.08
C LYS A 38 -5.04 -8.03 -10.02
N ASN A 39 -4.81 -6.75 -9.66
CA ASN A 39 -3.99 -5.81 -10.43
C ASN A 39 -2.49 -6.12 -10.35
N LEU A 40 -2.03 -6.69 -9.22
CA LEU A 40 -0.63 -7.04 -9.00
C LEU A 40 -0.21 -8.31 -9.74
N MET A 41 -1.07 -9.34 -9.80
CA MET A 41 -0.72 -10.67 -10.31
C MET A 41 -0.15 -10.67 -11.74
N PRO A 42 -0.68 -9.89 -12.71
CA PRO A 42 -0.08 -9.81 -14.04
C PRO A 42 1.36 -9.28 -14.04
N MET A 43 1.69 -8.35 -13.13
CA MET A 43 3.06 -7.85 -12.97
C MET A 43 4.00 -8.96 -12.49
N ILE A 44 3.60 -9.73 -11.49
CA ILE A 44 4.38 -10.87 -10.98
C ILE A 44 4.61 -11.91 -12.08
N GLN A 45 3.58 -12.26 -12.85
CA GLN A 45 3.67 -13.21 -13.96
C GLN A 45 4.67 -12.75 -15.04
N LYS A 46 4.60 -11.46 -15.44
CA LYS A 46 5.54 -10.88 -16.43
C LYS A 46 6.97 -10.83 -15.89
N LEU A 47 7.15 -10.42 -14.62
CA LEU A 47 8.46 -10.40 -13.99
C LEU A 47 9.05 -11.81 -13.95
N ASN A 48 8.27 -12.81 -13.54
CA ASN A 48 8.72 -14.20 -13.46
C ASN A 48 9.09 -14.78 -14.84
N ALA A 49 8.32 -14.44 -15.87
CA ALA A 49 8.63 -14.86 -17.23
C ALA A 49 9.96 -14.26 -17.74
N GLU A 50 10.17 -12.95 -17.52
CA GLU A 50 11.40 -12.25 -17.94
C GLU A 50 12.59 -12.60 -17.05
N GLY A 51 12.34 -12.84 -15.77
CA GLY A 51 13.34 -13.11 -14.73
C GLY A 51 13.80 -14.56 -14.64
N LYS A 52 13.31 -15.46 -15.47
CA LYS A 52 13.66 -16.90 -15.43
C LYS A 52 15.17 -17.11 -15.42
N GLY A 53 15.63 -17.90 -14.47
CA GLY A 53 17.06 -18.16 -14.23
C GLY A 53 17.81 -17.03 -13.49
N SER A 54 17.10 -15.95 -13.08
CA SER A 54 17.72 -14.81 -12.38
C SER A 54 16.93 -14.38 -11.15
N LEU A 55 15.65 -13.99 -11.32
CA LEU A 55 14.80 -13.48 -10.25
C LEU A 55 13.36 -13.93 -10.42
N GLN A 56 12.79 -14.51 -9.39
CA GLN A 56 11.39 -14.93 -9.33
C GLN A 56 10.70 -14.33 -8.10
N ILE A 57 9.39 -14.12 -8.18
CA ILE A 57 8.53 -13.84 -7.03
C ILE A 57 7.62 -15.05 -6.81
N ASN A 58 7.71 -15.65 -5.62
CA ASN A 58 6.76 -16.64 -5.13
C ASN A 58 5.70 -15.93 -4.28
N PHE A 59 4.52 -15.75 -4.83
CA PHE A 59 3.38 -15.18 -4.10
C PHE A 59 2.78 -16.26 -3.20
N ILE A 60 2.93 -16.10 -1.87
CA ILE A 60 2.51 -17.07 -0.85
C ILE A 60 0.99 -16.97 -0.60
N GLY A 61 0.44 -15.73 -0.59
CA GLY A 61 -0.97 -15.48 -0.36
C GLY A 61 -1.26 -14.19 0.40
N GLY A 62 -2.53 -14.02 0.78
CA GLY A 62 -3.05 -12.87 1.49
C GLY A 62 -3.22 -13.11 3.00
N PRO A 63 -4.30 -12.54 3.63
CA PRO A 63 -4.53 -12.57 5.08
C PRO A 63 -4.63 -13.97 5.72
N LYS A 64 -4.90 -15.02 4.93
CA LYS A 64 -4.87 -16.40 5.41
C LYS A 64 -3.45 -16.91 5.65
N ALA A 65 -2.47 -16.40 4.89
CA ALA A 65 -1.06 -16.73 5.06
C ALA A 65 -0.41 -15.88 6.16
N MET A 66 -0.82 -14.62 6.29
CA MET A 66 -0.27 -13.69 7.29
C MET A 66 -1.27 -12.60 7.64
N PRO A 67 -1.53 -12.33 8.94
CA PRO A 67 -2.43 -11.25 9.36
C PRO A 67 -1.98 -9.89 8.81
N PRO A 68 -2.89 -9.03 8.31
CA PRO A 68 -2.55 -7.80 7.61
C PRO A 68 -1.62 -6.85 8.38
N PHE A 69 -1.82 -6.71 9.69
CA PHE A 69 -1.03 -5.81 10.54
C PHE A 69 0.34 -6.37 10.95
N GLU A 70 0.60 -7.65 10.66
CA GLU A 70 1.90 -8.30 10.90
C GLU A 70 2.83 -8.23 9.67
N VAL A 71 2.28 -7.96 8.49
CA VAL A 71 3.02 -7.98 7.22
C VAL A 71 4.22 -7.02 7.24
N GLY A 72 4.04 -5.81 7.76
CA GLY A 72 5.13 -4.84 7.85
C GLY A 72 6.30 -5.34 8.70
N ASN A 73 6.01 -5.91 9.88
CA ASN A 73 7.05 -6.47 10.74
C ASN A 73 7.74 -7.68 10.11
N ALA A 74 6.99 -8.53 9.39
CA ALA A 74 7.54 -9.69 8.70
C ALA A 74 8.53 -9.30 7.58
N VAL A 75 8.24 -8.22 6.84
CA VAL A 75 9.21 -7.66 5.87
C VAL A 75 10.42 -7.09 6.58
N ARG A 76 10.22 -6.28 7.64
CA ARG A 76 11.31 -5.68 8.41
C ARG A 76 12.32 -6.71 8.92
N THR A 77 11.83 -7.82 9.44
CA THR A 77 12.65 -8.89 10.03
C THR A 77 13.12 -9.94 9.02
N GLY A 78 12.69 -9.90 7.75
CA GLY A 78 13.08 -10.86 6.71
C GLY A 78 12.35 -12.20 6.79
N VAL A 79 11.27 -12.32 7.58
CA VAL A 79 10.38 -13.50 7.57
C VAL A 79 9.77 -13.69 6.18
N VAL A 80 9.42 -12.59 5.50
CA VAL A 80 9.15 -12.56 4.06
C VAL A 80 10.06 -11.54 3.39
N ASP A 81 10.36 -11.75 2.11
CA ASP A 81 11.33 -10.93 1.40
C ASP A 81 10.69 -9.64 0.86
N THR A 82 9.43 -9.69 0.46
CA THR A 82 8.67 -8.55 -0.08
C THR A 82 7.19 -8.69 0.26
N ALA A 83 6.48 -7.58 0.21
CA ALA A 83 5.03 -7.60 0.43
C ALA A 83 4.31 -6.48 -0.32
N MET A 84 3.02 -6.73 -0.60
CA MET A 84 2.05 -5.69 -0.90
C MET A 84 1.30 -5.32 0.38
N THR A 85 1.45 -4.09 0.84
CA THR A 85 0.84 -3.59 2.07
C THR A 85 0.53 -2.10 1.97
N THR A 86 0.06 -1.49 3.04
CA THR A 86 -0.14 -0.04 3.16
C THR A 86 0.62 0.49 4.36
N GLY A 87 1.14 1.71 4.28
CA GLY A 87 1.84 2.37 5.38
C GLY A 87 1.04 2.39 6.69
N ALA A 88 -0.28 2.51 6.57
CA ALA A 88 -1.19 2.49 7.71
C ALA A 88 -1.14 1.19 8.56
N PHE A 89 -0.68 0.08 8.01
CA PHE A 89 -0.68 -1.21 8.73
C PHE A 89 0.58 -1.46 9.55
N TYR A 90 1.60 -0.61 9.43
CA TYR A 90 2.84 -0.72 10.20
C TYR A 90 3.30 0.62 10.83
N THR A 91 2.34 1.48 11.18
CA THR A 91 2.60 2.75 11.87
C THR A 91 3.24 2.59 13.25
N ASN A 92 3.08 1.42 13.86
CA ASN A 92 3.78 1.02 15.09
C ASN A 92 5.29 0.82 14.89
N ILE A 93 5.74 0.57 13.67
CA ILE A 93 7.17 0.46 13.32
C ILE A 93 7.74 1.87 13.08
N MET A 94 6.99 2.68 12.31
CA MET A 94 7.38 4.04 11.95
C MET A 94 6.12 4.89 11.64
N PRO A 95 5.91 5.99 12.35
CA PRO A 95 4.74 6.85 12.15
C PRO A 95 4.72 7.52 10.78
N GLU A 96 5.87 7.74 10.14
CA GLU A 96 5.97 8.32 8.80
C GLU A 96 5.24 7.50 7.73
N ALA A 97 5.05 6.20 7.95
CA ALA A 97 4.35 5.34 7.02
C ALA A 97 2.89 5.79 6.80
N ASP A 98 2.23 6.32 7.83
CA ASP A 98 0.87 6.83 7.73
C ASP A 98 0.76 8.11 6.88
N ALA A 99 1.84 8.90 6.78
CA ALA A 99 1.83 10.12 5.99
C ALA A 99 1.73 9.88 4.47
N LEU A 100 1.95 8.64 3.99
CA LEU A 100 1.77 8.30 2.57
C LEU A 100 0.34 8.54 2.08
N LYS A 101 -0.67 8.42 2.96
CA LYS A 101 -2.07 8.74 2.66
C LYS A 101 -2.30 10.22 2.29
N LEU A 102 -1.42 11.10 2.75
CA LEU A 102 -1.54 12.55 2.57
C LEU A 102 -0.97 13.04 1.24
N THR A 103 -0.51 12.11 0.40
CA THR A 103 0.05 12.42 -0.91
C THR A 103 -1.04 12.95 -1.84
N GLN A 104 -0.89 14.18 -2.30
CA GLN A 104 -1.80 14.84 -3.24
C GLN A 104 -1.31 14.79 -4.69
N VAL A 105 -0.13 14.24 -4.91
CA VAL A 105 0.49 14.06 -6.22
C VAL A 105 0.65 12.57 -6.54
N PRO A 106 0.55 12.15 -7.82
CA PRO A 106 0.74 10.75 -8.19
C PRO A 106 2.19 10.32 -7.95
N HIS A 107 2.41 9.02 -7.74
CA HIS A 107 3.73 8.49 -7.37
C HIS A 107 4.81 8.77 -8.43
N GLY A 108 4.45 8.77 -9.70
CA GLY A 108 5.36 9.18 -10.78
C GLY A 108 5.88 10.63 -10.63
N ALA A 109 5.11 11.54 -10.01
CA ALA A 109 5.58 12.88 -9.67
C ALA A 109 6.51 12.84 -8.44
N LEU A 110 6.25 11.99 -7.45
CA LEU A 110 7.15 11.79 -6.31
C LEU A 110 8.53 11.28 -6.72
N ARG A 111 8.61 10.44 -7.75
CA ARG A 111 9.90 10.01 -8.32
C ARG A 111 10.70 11.15 -8.96
N LYS A 112 10.01 12.20 -9.43
CA LYS A 112 10.65 13.35 -10.09
C LYS A 112 11.01 14.49 -9.13
N ASN A 113 10.28 14.63 -8.03
CA ASN A 113 10.46 15.73 -7.09
C ASN A 113 11.32 15.38 -5.85
N GLY A 114 11.85 14.15 -5.78
CA GLY A 114 12.64 13.67 -4.64
C GLY A 114 11.81 13.01 -3.53
N GLY A 115 10.49 12.91 -3.69
CA GLY A 115 9.62 12.31 -2.68
C GLY A 115 9.84 10.81 -2.53
N HIS A 116 10.09 10.09 -3.62
CA HIS A 116 10.40 8.66 -3.59
C HIS A 116 11.75 8.39 -2.88
N GLU A 117 12.76 9.20 -3.13
CA GLU A 117 14.06 9.13 -2.48
C GLU A 117 13.95 9.41 -0.98
N LEU A 118 13.13 10.40 -0.58
CA LEU A 118 12.87 10.69 0.82
C LEU A 118 12.16 9.51 1.51
N ILE A 119 11.14 8.91 0.87
CA ILE A 119 10.48 7.70 1.37
C ILE A 119 11.53 6.62 1.59
N ASN A 120 12.37 6.30 0.60
CA ASN A 120 13.39 5.26 0.74
C ASN A 120 14.40 5.56 1.84
N LYS A 121 14.84 6.82 1.97
CA LYS A 121 15.72 7.21 3.09
C LYS A 121 15.09 6.85 4.43
N ILE A 122 13.84 7.25 4.66
CA ILE A 122 13.14 7.02 5.93
C ILE A 122 12.92 5.51 6.17
N TRP A 123 12.44 4.78 5.15
CA TRP A 123 12.18 3.33 5.25
C TRP A 123 13.43 2.52 5.49
N ASN A 124 14.55 2.89 4.85
CA ASN A 124 15.83 2.25 5.07
C ASN A 124 16.36 2.49 6.49
N GLU A 125 16.26 3.73 6.98
CA GLU A 125 16.79 4.12 8.30
C GLU A 125 15.95 3.53 9.46
N LYS A 126 14.62 3.52 9.33
CA LYS A 126 13.73 3.23 10.46
C LYS A 126 13.12 1.84 10.44
N ALA A 127 12.94 1.25 9.28
CA ALA A 127 12.17 0.02 9.13
C ALA A 127 12.93 -1.14 8.50
N ASN A 128 14.20 -0.99 8.14
CA ASN A 128 14.95 -2.00 7.37
C ASN A 128 14.19 -2.44 6.11
N MET A 129 13.56 -1.48 5.42
CA MET A 129 12.78 -1.73 4.21
C MET A 129 13.27 -0.87 3.05
N GLN A 130 13.12 -1.40 1.84
CA GLN A 130 13.15 -0.67 0.57
C GLN A 130 11.71 -0.46 0.11
N TYR A 131 11.30 0.79 -0.11
CA TYR A 131 10.04 1.12 -0.74
C TYR A 131 10.20 0.98 -2.26
N LEU A 132 9.50 0.02 -2.86
CA LEU A 132 9.64 -0.25 -4.30
C LEU A 132 8.77 0.67 -5.14
N GLY A 133 7.52 0.86 -4.74
CA GLY A 133 6.59 1.71 -5.45
C GLY A 133 5.13 1.53 -5.04
N ARG A 134 4.23 2.27 -5.68
CA ARG A 134 2.81 2.34 -5.35
C ARG A 134 1.95 1.54 -6.33
N VAL A 135 1.06 0.70 -5.80
CA VAL A 135 0.13 -0.13 -6.57
C VAL A 135 -1.14 0.61 -6.96
N ILE A 136 -1.53 1.65 -6.21
CA ILE A 136 -2.76 2.41 -6.39
C ILE A 136 -2.52 3.91 -6.24
N ASP A 137 -3.07 4.70 -7.16
CA ASP A 137 -3.15 6.16 -7.11
C ASP A 137 -4.59 6.62 -7.40
N TYR A 138 -4.85 7.93 -7.29
CA TYR A 138 -6.10 8.60 -7.68
C TYR A 138 -7.35 8.10 -6.96
N THR A 139 -7.21 7.36 -5.89
CA THR A 139 -8.32 6.71 -5.19
C THR A 139 -8.53 7.37 -3.82
N PRO A 140 -9.53 8.24 -3.65
CA PRO A 140 -9.82 8.87 -2.37
C PRO A 140 -10.45 7.89 -1.39
N PHE A 141 -10.27 8.15 -0.11
CA PHE A 141 -11.02 7.51 0.95
C PHE A 141 -12.35 8.23 1.20
N HIS A 142 -13.32 7.48 1.68
CA HIS A 142 -14.63 7.98 2.09
C HIS A 142 -15.03 7.43 3.44
N LEU A 143 -15.95 8.14 4.10
CA LEU A 143 -16.72 7.63 5.23
C LEU A 143 -17.99 6.98 4.67
N TYR A 144 -18.26 5.74 5.08
CA TYR A 144 -19.47 4.98 4.76
C TYR A 144 -20.27 4.74 6.04
N LEU A 145 -21.59 4.87 5.96
CA LEU A 145 -22.48 4.84 7.12
C LEU A 145 -23.68 3.94 6.88
N THR A 146 -24.19 3.36 7.96
CA THR A 146 -25.47 2.62 8.01
C THR A 146 -26.67 3.54 8.25
N LYS A 147 -26.43 4.77 8.73
CA LYS A 147 -27.45 5.77 9.05
C LYS A 147 -27.03 7.17 8.57
N LYS A 148 -28.03 8.02 8.30
CA LYS A 148 -27.80 9.38 7.82
C LYS A 148 -27.24 10.29 8.91
N ILE A 149 -26.38 11.23 8.51
CA ILE A 149 -25.97 12.39 9.30
C ILE A 149 -26.20 13.66 8.49
N ASP A 150 -26.54 14.77 9.14
CA ASP A 150 -26.86 16.02 8.47
C ASP A 150 -25.73 17.06 8.55
N LYS A 151 -24.74 16.81 9.38
CA LYS A 151 -23.54 17.65 9.56
C LYS A 151 -22.31 16.75 9.78
N PRO A 152 -21.09 17.27 9.56
CA PRO A 152 -19.86 16.50 9.77
C PRO A 152 -19.50 16.38 11.26
N ASP A 153 -20.44 15.88 12.05
CA ASP A 153 -20.32 15.58 13.48
C ASP A 153 -20.60 14.08 13.66
N LEU A 154 -19.59 13.36 14.13
CA LEU A 154 -19.65 11.92 14.30
C LEU A 154 -19.82 11.51 15.77
N THR A 155 -20.18 12.47 16.62
CA THR A 155 -20.47 12.22 18.04
C THR A 155 -21.55 11.14 18.19
N GLY A 156 -21.28 10.15 19.03
CA GLY A 156 -22.17 9.02 19.26
C GLY A 156 -22.09 7.91 18.22
N LEU A 157 -21.29 8.08 17.13
CA LEU A 157 -21.04 7.00 16.16
C LEU A 157 -19.85 6.16 16.56
N LYS A 158 -19.98 4.86 16.38
CA LYS A 158 -18.88 3.88 16.47
C LYS A 158 -18.43 3.53 15.04
N LEU A 159 -17.20 3.88 14.70
CA LEU A 159 -16.70 3.66 13.35
C LEU A 159 -15.55 2.66 13.32
N ARG A 160 -15.65 1.73 12.40
CA ARG A 160 -14.54 0.85 12.07
C ARG A 160 -13.47 1.66 11.34
N ILE A 161 -12.23 1.51 11.77
CA ILE A 161 -11.07 2.12 11.13
C ILE A 161 -9.95 1.11 10.86
N THR A 162 -9.04 1.49 9.98
CA THR A 162 -7.60 1.25 10.09
C THR A 162 -6.94 2.52 10.62
N PRO A 163 -5.64 2.53 10.97
CA PRO A 163 -4.98 3.74 11.46
C PRO A 163 -5.15 4.98 10.57
N VAL A 164 -5.33 4.79 9.25
CA VAL A 164 -5.56 5.86 8.24
C VAL A 164 -6.57 6.93 8.68
N TYR A 165 -7.65 6.54 9.34
CA TYR A 165 -8.81 7.43 9.59
C TYR A 165 -8.85 8.01 10.99
N ARG A 166 -7.98 7.53 11.89
CA ARG A 166 -8.07 7.75 13.34
C ARG A 166 -8.18 9.23 13.70
N GLU A 167 -7.21 10.01 13.27
CA GLU A 167 -7.10 11.43 13.64
C GLU A 167 -8.33 12.20 13.16
N PHE A 168 -8.74 11.95 11.92
CA PHE A 168 -9.84 12.67 11.31
C PHE A 168 -11.20 12.31 11.93
N PHE A 169 -11.51 11.03 12.09
CA PHE A 169 -12.80 10.63 12.66
C PHE A 169 -12.91 10.96 14.14
N GLN A 170 -11.83 10.87 14.91
CA GLN A 170 -11.81 11.33 16.29
C GLN A 170 -11.95 12.85 16.39
N ALA A 171 -11.33 13.62 15.50
CA ALA A 171 -11.50 15.07 15.46
C ALA A 171 -12.94 15.51 15.11
N LEU A 172 -13.72 14.63 14.51
CA LEU A 172 -15.17 14.81 14.26
C LEU A 172 -16.05 14.20 15.37
N GLY A 173 -15.48 13.66 16.44
CA GLY A 173 -16.20 13.15 17.62
C GLY A 173 -16.54 11.65 17.60
N ALA A 174 -16.08 10.87 16.61
CA ALA A 174 -16.35 9.44 16.56
C ALA A 174 -15.62 8.64 17.63
N THR A 175 -16.29 7.59 18.14
CA THR A 175 -15.59 6.46 18.77
C THR A 175 -15.08 5.53 17.69
N VAL A 176 -13.78 5.19 17.71
CA VAL A 176 -13.16 4.41 16.65
C VAL A 176 -12.66 3.06 17.12
N MET A 177 -12.87 2.03 16.31
CA MET A 177 -12.41 0.66 16.54
C MET A 177 -11.59 0.16 15.36
N GLN A 178 -10.35 -0.24 15.63
CA GLN A 178 -9.47 -0.80 14.60
C GLN A 178 -9.81 -2.27 14.38
N THR A 179 -10.13 -2.63 13.13
CA THR A 179 -10.50 -4.00 12.74
C THR A 179 -9.95 -4.30 11.35
N PRO A 180 -9.40 -5.50 11.11
CA PRO A 180 -8.96 -5.90 9.78
C PRO A 180 -10.16 -5.95 8.79
N PRO A 181 -9.91 -5.78 7.47
CA PRO A 181 -10.99 -5.71 6.48
C PRO A 181 -11.92 -6.94 6.47
N GLY A 182 -11.38 -8.12 6.68
CA GLY A 182 -12.20 -9.36 6.66
C GLY A 182 -13.28 -9.46 7.73
N GLU A 183 -13.23 -8.62 8.78
CA GLU A 183 -14.17 -8.67 9.92
C GLU A 183 -15.27 -7.59 9.83
N VAL A 184 -15.17 -6.66 8.88
CA VAL A 184 -16.05 -5.47 8.83
C VAL A 184 -17.49 -5.82 8.51
N TYR A 185 -17.74 -6.76 7.59
CA TYR A 185 -19.09 -7.21 7.26
C TYR A 185 -19.85 -7.66 8.52
N THR A 186 -19.24 -8.54 9.29
CA THR A 186 -19.84 -9.06 10.53
C THR A 186 -20.04 -7.95 11.58
N ALA A 187 -19.09 -7.01 11.69
CA ALA A 187 -19.22 -5.88 12.62
C ALA A 187 -20.40 -4.96 12.26
N LEU A 188 -20.62 -4.69 10.96
CA LEU A 188 -21.76 -3.94 10.44
C LEU A 188 -23.07 -4.73 10.66
N GLU A 189 -23.09 -6.01 10.34
CA GLU A 189 -24.27 -6.88 10.44
C GLU A 189 -24.77 -6.97 11.90
N ARG A 190 -23.85 -7.07 12.86
CA ARG A 190 -24.17 -7.14 14.28
C ARG A 190 -24.40 -5.77 14.93
N GLY A 191 -24.30 -4.68 14.17
CA GLY A 191 -24.44 -3.33 14.72
C GLY A 191 -23.34 -2.92 15.71
N VAL A 192 -22.18 -3.59 15.67
CA VAL A 192 -21.01 -3.26 16.49
C VAL A 192 -20.44 -1.90 16.08
N VAL A 193 -20.55 -1.57 14.78
CA VAL A 193 -20.16 -0.29 14.21
C VAL A 193 -21.29 0.31 13.36
N ASP A 194 -21.35 1.65 13.33
CA ASP A 194 -22.31 2.44 12.57
C ASP A 194 -21.80 2.79 11.16
N GLY A 195 -20.56 2.45 10.87
CA GLY A 195 -19.91 2.75 9.60
C GLY A 195 -18.42 2.48 9.62
N TYR A 196 -17.77 2.90 8.55
CA TYR A 196 -16.34 2.62 8.34
C TYR A 196 -15.69 3.61 7.38
N GLY A 197 -14.35 3.72 7.46
CA GLY A 197 -13.54 4.36 6.43
C GLY A 197 -13.07 3.32 5.41
N TRP A 198 -13.18 3.65 4.10
CA TRP A 198 -12.65 2.84 3.00
C TRP A 198 -12.42 3.67 1.73
N PRO A 199 -11.55 3.24 0.81
CA PRO A 199 -11.45 3.84 -0.52
C PRO A 199 -12.79 3.87 -1.27
N ILE A 200 -12.89 4.72 -2.29
CA ILE A 200 -14.07 4.82 -3.16
C ILE A 200 -14.41 3.50 -3.85
N ASN A 201 -13.43 2.66 -4.07
CA ASN A 201 -13.57 1.31 -4.63
C ASN A 201 -13.36 0.21 -3.60
N GLY A 202 -13.77 -1.02 -3.93
CA GLY A 202 -13.44 -2.24 -3.18
C GLY A 202 -14.47 -2.66 -2.13
N ILE A 203 -15.52 -1.89 -1.83
CA ILE A 203 -16.55 -2.31 -0.86
C ILE A 203 -17.33 -3.54 -1.36
N PHE A 204 -17.38 -3.76 -2.67
CA PHE A 204 -18.00 -4.94 -3.29
C PHE A 204 -17.15 -6.20 -3.15
N ASP A 205 -15.83 -6.08 -3.04
CA ASP A 205 -14.92 -7.21 -2.83
C ASP A 205 -15.20 -7.96 -1.51
N PHE A 206 -15.83 -7.26 -0.55
CA PHE A 206 -16.17 -7.73 0.78
C PHE A 206 -17.68 -7.77 1.07
N ASN A 207 -18.54 -7.51 0.08
CA ASN A 207 -19.99 -7.40 0.21
C ASN A 207 -20.48 -6.34 1.20
N TRP A 208 -19.64 -5.36 1.58
CA TRP A 208 -20.03 -4.32 2.55
C TRP A 208 -21.15 -3.41 2.05
N HIS A 209 -21.32 -3.32 0.73
CA HIS A 209 -22.41 -2.57 0.10
C HIS A 209 -23.81 -3.01 0.59
N GLU A 210 -23.99 -4.28 0.97
CA GLU A 210 -25.26 -4.80 1.50
C GLU A 210 -25.67 -4.15 2.83
N LYS A 211 -24.68 -3.70 3.62
CA LYS A 211 -24.89 -3.07 4.93
C LYS A 211 -24.70 -1.55 4.89
N THR A 212 -24.26 -1.00 3.78
CA THR A 212 -23.97 0.44 3.60
C THR A 212 -25.16 1.18 3.02
N LYS A 213 -25.58 2.28 3.65
CA LYS A 213 -26.68 3.11 3.15
C LYS A 213 -26.20 4.46 2.64
N PHE A 214 -25.11 4.99 3.18
CA PHE A 214 -24.62 6.33 2.86
C PHE A 214 -23.11 6.33 2.63
N ARG A 215 -22.67 7.15 1.66
CA ARG A 215 -21.29 7.57 1.47
C ARG A 215 -21.18 9.07 1.69
N VAL A 216 -20.16 9.51 2.38
CA VAL A 216 -19.89 10.93 2.61
C VAL A 216 -18.89 11.45 1.58
N ASP A 217 -19.26 12.51 0.88
CA ASP A 217 -18.44 13.26 -0.06
C ASP A 217 -18.17 14.68 0.47
N PRO A 218 -17.07 15.34 0.10
CA PRO A 218 -16.01 14.81 -0.76
C PRO A 218 -15.18 13.72 -0.09
N GLY A 219 -14.54 12.88 -0.90
CA GLY A 219 -13.49 11.98 -0.42
C GLY A 219 -12.28 12.77 0.09
N PHE A 220 -11.49 12.16 0.93
CA PHE A 220 -10.30 12.75 1.56
C PHE A 220 -9.11 11.81 1.45
N TYR A 221 -7.89 12.30 1.64
CA TYR A 221 -6.64 11.55 1.50
C TYR A 221 -6.51 10.84 0.14
N SER A 222 -5.47 10.04 -0.01
CA SER A 222 -5.25 9.16 -1.16
C SER A 222 -4.97 7.75 -0.65
N ALA A 223 -5.71 6.76 -1.16
CA ALA A 223 -5.41 5.38 -0.86
C ALA A 223 -3.97 5.09 -1.29
N GLU A 224 -3.25 4.46 -0.39
CA GLU A 224 -1.87 4.06 -0.60
C GLU A 224 -1.78 2.56 -0.36
N VAL A 225 -1.47 1.83 -1.40
CA VAL A 225 -1.04 0.43 -1.36
C VAL A 225 0.28 0.36 -2.09
N SER A 226 1.29 -0.19 -1.44
CA SER A 226 2.65 -0.20 -1.95
C SER A 226 3.27 -1.58 -1.94
N LEU A 227 4.36 -1.68 -2.69
CA LEU A 227 5.30 -2.79 -2.64
C LEU A 227 6.49 -2.35 -1.79
N VAL A 228 6.77 -3.14 -0.76
CA VAL A 228 7.94 -2.98 0.11
C VAL A 228 8.75 -4.26 0.13
N MET A 229 10.05 -4.14 0.35
CA MET A 229 10.99 -5.26 0.39
C MET A 229 11.92 -5.12 1.59
N ASN A 230 12.31 -6.23 2.19
CA ASN A 230 13.36 -6.24 3.20
C ASN A 230 14.66 -5.62 2.63
N LEU A 231 15.26 -4.69 3.35
CA LEU A 231 16.42 -3.93 2.86
C LEU A 231 17.66 -4.79 2.65
N ASP A 232 17.89 -5.79 3.52
CA ASP A 232 19.05 -6.66 3.39
C ASP A 232 18.89 -7.56 2.15
N LYS A 233 17.69 -8.05 1.89
CA LYS A 233 17.38 -8.77 0.65
C LYS A 233 17.56 -7.90 -0.57
N TRP A 234 17.08 -6.63 -0.53
CA TRP A 234 17.29 -5.67 -1.61
C TRP A 234 18.77 -5.43 -1.91
N LYS A 235 19.58 -5.25 -0.86
CA LYS A 235 21.03 -5.08 -0.98
C LYS A 235 21.71 -6.32 -1.54
N GLY A 236 21.21 -7.51 -1.22
CA GLY A 236 21.72 -8.80 -1.72
C GLY A 236 21.42 -9.07 -3.19
N LEU A 237 20.43 -8.38 -3.80
CA LEU A 237 20.17 -8.47 -5.23
C LEU A 237 21.31 -7.83 -6.03
N ASN A 238 21.69 -8.43 -7.16
CA ASN A 238 22.61 -7.79 -8.10
C ASN A 238 21.92 -6.67 -8.91
N ALA A 239 22.70 -5.89 -9.64
CA ALA A 239 22.18 -4.74 -10.40
C ALA A 239 21.12 -5.14 -11.44
N LYS A 240 21.29 -6.29 -12.11
CA LYS A 240 20.33 -6.82 -13.10
C LYS A 240 18.99 -7.17 -12.44
N GLN A 241 19.03 -7.86 -11.31
CA GLN A 241 17.84 -8.24 -10.53
C GLN A 241 17.10 -7.02 -10.00
N ARG A 242 17.81 -6.04 -9.40
CA ARG A 242 17.20 -4.77 -8.96
C ARG A 242 16.58 -4.00 -10.13
N GLY A 243 17.28 -3.93 -11.26
CA GLY A 243 16.79 -3.28 -12.47
C GLY A 243 15.51 -3.92 -13.00
N LEU A 244 15.45 -5.26 -13.04
CA LEU A 244 14.27 -6.01 -13.46
C LEU A 244 13.08 -5.72 -12.54
N LEU A 245 13.26 -5.82 -11.23
CA LEU A 245 12.19 -5.55 -10.25
C LEU A 245 11.70 -4.11 -10.37
N THR A 246 12.61 -3.14 -10.41
CA THR A 246 12.28 -1.71 -10.54
C THR A 246 11.52 -1.43 -11.84
N LYS A 247 11.93 -2.01 -12.97
CA LYS A 247 11.25 -1.89 -14.26
C LYS A 247 9.78 -2.29 -14.15
N HIS A 248 9.51 -3.47 -13.60
CA HIS A 248 8.14 -3.99 -13.50
C HIS A 248 7.28 -3.20 -12.51
N VAL A 249 7.87 -2.70 -11.42
CA VAL A 249 7.17 -1.81 -10.48
C VAL A 249 6.82 -0.47 -11.15
N ILE A 250 7.73 0.13 -11.91
CA ILE A 250 7.45 1.38 -12.65
C ILE A 250 6.36 1.16 -13.71
N VAL A 251 6.36 0.03 -14.40
CA VAL A 251 5.28 -0.31 -15.35
C VAL A 251 3.94 -0.39 -14.63
N LEU A 252 3.88 -1.01 -13.45
CA LEU A 252 2.67 -1.07 -12.63
C LEU A 252 2.23 0.33 -12.18
N GLU A 253 3.13 1.17 -11.73
CA GLU A 253 2.83 2.57 -11.33
C GLU A 253 2.29 3.39 -12.50
N ASN A 254 2.88 3.26 -13.68
CA ASN A 254 2.43 3.98 -14.89
C ASN A 254 1.03 3.55 -15.34
N ALA A 255 0.57 2.35 -14.95
CA ALA A 255 -0.78 1.87 -15.20
C ALA A 255 -1.81 2.40 -14.17
N ASN A 256 -1.41 3.13 -13.16
CA ASN A 256 -2.28 3.60 -12.07
C ASN A 256 -3.39 4.57 -12.53
N ASP A 257 -3.27 5.19 -13.70
CA ASP A 257 -4.38 5.95 -14.31
C ASP A 257 -5.64 5.10 -14.52
N SER A 258 -5.51 3.79 -14.67
CA SER A 258 -6.63 2.86 -14.79
C SER A 258 -7.56 2.85 -13.55
N TRP A 259 -7.04 3.21 -12.38
CA TRP A 259 -7.83 3.31 -11.15
C TRP A 259 -8.93 4.38 -11.23
N LYS A 260 -8.74 5.42 -12.05
CA LYS A 260 -9.80 6.42 -12.31
C LYS A 260 -11.06 5.76 -12.86
N LYS A 261 -10.89 4.80 -13.79
CA LYS A 261 -12.02 4.05 -14.36
C LYS A 261 -12.62 3.10 -13.33
N VAL A 262 -11.81 2.38 -12.57
CA VAL A 262 -12.29 1.49 -11.49
C VAL A 262 -13.11 2.28 -10.48
N ASN A 263 -12.66 3.47 -10.08
CA ASN A 263 -13.39 4.35 -9.17
C ASN A 263 -14.75 4.78 -9.74
N GLN A 264 -14.80 5.16 -11.03
CA GLN A 264 -16.05 5.55 -11.68
C GLN A 264 -17.05 4.38 -11.78
N ASP A 265 -16.54 3.19 -12.09
CA ASP A 265 -17.36 1.97 -12.15
C ASP A 265 -17.92 1.62 -10.77
N ASP A 266 -17.12 1.74 -9.70
CA ASP A 266 -17.59 1.47 -8.33
C ASP A 266 -18.56 2.55 -7.83
N ILE A 267 -18.39 3.83 -8.20
CA ILE A 267 -19.37 4.90 -7.93
C ILE A 267 -20.71 4.55 -8.56
N ARG A 268 -20.71 4.09 -9.81
CA ARG A 268 -21.95 3.67 -10.50
C ARG A 268 -22.61 2.50 -9.77
N LYS A 269 -21.86 1.44 -9.45
CA LYS A 269 -22.37 0.28 -8.70
C LYS A 269 -22.91 0.66 -7.32
N GLN A 270 -22.25 1.60 -6.61
CA GLN A 270 -22.75 2.10 -5.33
C GLN A 270 -24.10 2.77 -5.47
N LYS A 271 -24.31 3.58 -6.53
CA LYS A 271 -25.59 4.19 -6.84
C LYS A 271 -26.65 3.14 -7.18
N GLU A 272 -26.31 2.15 -7.99
CA GLU A 272 -27.19 1.04 -8.37
C GLU A 272 -27.56 0.18 -7.13
N ALA A 273 -26.67 0.03 -6.18
CA ALA A 273 -26.92 -0.64 -4.89
C ALA A 273 -27.73 0.23 -3.90
N GLY A 274 -28.16 1.43 -4.27
CA GLY A 274 -28.98 2.32 -3.44
C GLY A 274 -28.20 3.10 -2.38
N ILE A 275 -26.87 3.16 -2.44
CA ILE A 275 -26.04 3.96 -1.52
C ILE A 275 -26.25 5.44 -1.85
N GLN A 276 -26.77 6.19 -0.89
CA GLN A 276 -27.02 7.62 -1.01
C GLN A 276 -25.76 8.43 -0.68
N VAL A 277 -25.59 9.58 -1.35
CA VAL A 277 -24.44 10.47 -1.10
C VAL A 277 -24.86 11.58 -0.16
N ILE A 278 -24.08 11.76 0.91
CA ILE A 278 -24.13 12.91 1.80
C ILE A 278 -22.98 13.82 1.41
N THR A 279 -23.24 15.06 1.01
CA THR A 279 -22.19 15.99 0.56
C THR A 279 -21.96 17.07 1.60
N PHE A 280 -20.73 17.18 2.06
CA PHE A 280 -20.25 18.28 2.89
C PHE A 280 -19.38 19.25 2.08
N GLY A 281 -19.16 20.45 2.61
CA GLY A 281 -18.35 21.46 1.95
C GLY A 281 -16.84 21.18 2.01
N LYS A 282 -16.07 22.03 1.33
CA LYS A 282 -14.60 21.99 1.29
C LYS A 282 -13.97 21.91 2.70
N GLN A 283 -14.58 22.52 3.70
CA GLN A 283 -14.11 22.50 5.07
C GLN A 283 -13.96 21.07 5.65
N TYR A 284 -14.81 20.13 5.24
CA TYR A 284 -14.68 18.72 5.62
C TYR A 284 -13.39 18.11 5.07
N TYR A 285 -13.10 18.36 3.80
CA TYR A 285 -11.86 17.93 3.15
C TYR A 285 -10.62 18.56 3.78
N ASP A 286 -10.64 19.89 3.95
CA ASP A 286 -9.50 20.63 4.52
C ASP A 286 -9.18 20.16 5.95
N LYS A 287 -10.22 19.91 6.76
CA LYS A 287 -10.07 19.41 8.13
C LYS A 287 -9.35 18.05 8.17
N ALA A 288 -9.65 17.16 7.23
CA ALA A 288 -8.98 15.87 7.16
C ALA A 288 -7.46 16.03 7.00
N TYR A 289 -7.03 16.84 6.03
CA TYR A 289 -5.59 17.08 5.80
C TYR A 289 -4.93 17.88 6.93
N GLU A 290 -5.61 18.87 7.48
CA GLU A 290 -5.11 19.69 8.60
C GLU A 290 -4.75 18.81 9.82
N VAL A 291 -5.71 18.00 10.28
CA VAL A 291 -5.49 17.18 11.48
C VAL A 291 -4.46 16.10 11.25
N ALA A 292 -4.44 15.48 10.07
CA ALA A 292 -3.50 14.42 9.77
C ALA A 292 -2.07 14.95 9.57
N TRP A 293 -1.87 16.08 8.90
CA TRP A 293 -0.56 16.71 8.82
C TRP A 293 -0.06 17.19 10.17
N ALA A 294 -0.92 17.75 11.02
CA ALA A 294 -0.55 18.13 12.38
C ALA A 294 -0.06 16.92 13.19
N SER A 295 -0.79 15.79 13.09
CA SER A 295 -0.41 14.53 13.73
C SER A 295 0.90 13.97 13.17
N ALA A 296 1.05 13.91 11.85
CA ALA A 296 2.24 13.39 11.19
C ALA A 296 3.51 14.20 11.54
N ILE A 297 3.41 15.53 11.54
CA ILE A 297 4.53 16.42 11.92
C ILE A 297 4.88 16.27 13.40
N LYS A 298 3.86 16.17 14.28
CA LYS A 298 4.07 15.92 15.72
C LYS A 298 4.78 14.59 15.96
N ALA A 299 4.37 13.55 15.26
CA ALA A 299 4.96 12.20 15.39
C ALA A 299 6.34 12.08 14.77
N SER A 300 6.64 12.88 13.75
CA SER A 300 7.93 12.91 13.06
C SER A 300 8.37 14.35 12.77
N PRO A 301 8.91 15.07 13.77
CA PRO A 301 9.34 16.48 13.61
C PRO A 301 10.44 16.66 12.56
N THR A 302 11.29 15.66 12.37
CA THR A 302 12.38 15.68 11.39
C THR A 302 11.89 15.49 9.95
N TYR A 303 11.03 14.50 9.71
CA TYR A 303 10.63 14.11 8.35
C TYR A 303 9.24 14.62 7.95
N GLY A 304 8.33 14.82 8.90
CA GLY A 304 6.97 15.28 8.63
C GLY A 304 6.91 16.56 7.78
N PRO A 305 7.65 17.64 8.12
CA PRO A 305 7.70 18.85 7.30
C PRO A 305 8.26 18.62 5.88
N GLN A 306 9.29 17.76 5.76
CA GLN A 306 9.89 17.41 4.47
C GLN A 306 8.90 16.64 3.58
N MET A 307 8.21 15.64 4.16
CA MET A 307 7.18 14.88 3.47
C MET A 307 6.04 15.81 3.03
N ARG A 308 5.56 16.69 3.91
CA ARG A 308 4.49 17.65 3.56
C ARG A 308 4.87 18.51 2.36
N LYS A 309 6.10 19.03 2.32
CA LYS A 309 6.61 19.84 1.19
C LYS A 309 6.58 19.10 -0.14
N LEU A 310 6.89 17.79 -0.16
CA LEU A 310 7.00 17.01 -1.39
C LEU A 310 5.68 16.31 -1.78
N PHE A 311 4.79 16.07 -0.81
CA PHE A 311 3.55 15.32 -1.01
C PHE A 311 2.34 16.21 -1.28
N SER A 312 2.37 17.46 -0.85
CA SER A 312 1.27 18.42 -1.07
C SER A 312 1.40 19.13 -2.43
N LYS A 313 0.24 19.59 -2.95
CA LYS A 313 0.17 20.46 -4.13
C LYS A 313 0.43 21.90 -3.76
#